data_4299e75384e0635461542437b1477579
#
_entry.id   4299e75384e0635461542437b1477579
#
_cell.length_a   1.000
_cell.length_b   1.000
_cell.length_c   1.000
_cell.angle_alpha   90.00
_cell.angle_beta   90.00
_cell.angle_gamma   90.00
#
_symmetry.space_group_name_H-M   'P 1'
#
loop_
_entity.id
_entity.type
_entity.pdbx_description
1 polymer ?
#
loop_
_entity_poly.entity_id
_entity_poly.type
_entity_poly.pdbx_seq_one_letter_code
_entity_poly.pdbx_strand_id
1 'polypeptide(L)'
;GLYAYFILPNAYNVGDRVVYADRGIYECILGTTGNYPTDTIYWIKILDNFVGLNERMKYTSQIITFEYLLNRWFFNYGVATQIYVQNNPIIQNVFVMGQTGLYSSAMAVNSIYSTSYMNTVASFPTFYNFTIYVPSALWVHLGSTTSQREKSIRAYADKFVLAGLNYNVLPF
;
A
#
# COMPACT_ATOMS: atom_id res chain seq x y z
N GLY A 1 -7.74 -12.95 17.17
CA GLY A 1 -7.66 -12.55 18.57
C GLY A 1 -7.31 -11.08 18.68
N LEU A 2 -7.98 -10.40 19.59
CA LEU A 2 -7.65 -9.02 19.93
C LEU A 2 -6.52 -9.08 20.97
N TYR A 3 -5.34 -8.63 20.61
CA TYR A 3 -4.26 -8.45 21.57
C TYR A 3 -4.50 -7.15 22.35
N ALA A 4 -4.35 -7.21 23.68
CA ALA A 4 -4.44 -6.04 24.55
C ALA A 4 -3.20 -5.16 24.37
N TYR A 5 -3.36 -3.86 24.59
CA TYR A 5 -2.20 -2.98 24.72
C TYR A 5 -1.49 -3.22 26.05
N PHE A 6 -0.16 -3.09 26.01
CA PHE A 6 0.65 -3.12 27.23
C PHE A 6 0.27 -1.95 28.15
N ILE A 7 0.01 -2.25 29.42
CA ILE A 7 -0.40 -1.27 30.43
C ILE A 7 0.41 -1.51 31.72
N LEU A 8 1.07 -0.49 32.22
CA LEU A 8 1.67 -0.49 33.56
C LEU A 8 0.60 -0.10 34.61
N PRO A 9 0.62 -0.69 35.82
CA PRO A 9 1.55 -1.67 36.38
C PRO A 9 1.03 -3.11 36.32
N ASN A 10 0.37 -3.55 35.26
CA ASN A 10 -0.20 -4.88 35.19
C ASN A 10 0.88 -5.97 35.33
N ALA A 11 0.49 -7.09 35.97
CA ALA A 11 1.28 -8.30 35.98
C ALA A 11 1.01 -9.09 34.70
N TYR A 12 2.05 -9.64 34.11
CA TYR A 12 1.99 -10.47 32.92
C TYR A 12 2.59 -11.85 33.21
N ASN A 13 1.92 -12.89 32.75
CA ASN A 13 2.35 -14.26 32.86
C ASN A 13 3.04 -14.71 31.57
N VAL A 14 3.81 -15.79 31.69
CA VAL A 14 4.43 -16.44 30.54
C VAL A 14 3.35 -16.83 29.53
N GLY A 15 3.54 -16.44 28.25
CA GLY A 15 2.59 -16.66 27.16
C GLY A 15 1.62 -15.51 26.92
N ASP A 16 1.54 -14.51 27.80
CA ASP A 16 0.71 -13.32 27.55
C ASP A 16 1.27 -12.52 26.38
N ARG A 17 0.36 -12.07 25.50
CA ARG A 17 0.70 -11.29 24.31
C ARG A 17 0.12 -9.90 24.37
N VAL A 18 0.96 -8.91 24.13
CA VAL A 18 0.57 -7.49 24.17
C VAL A 18 1.07 -6.73 22.94
N VAL A 19 0.35 -5.65 22.60
CA VAL A 19 0.81 -4.67 21.61
C VAL A 19 1.51 -3.55 22.37
N TYR A 20 2.71 -3.19 21.94
CA TYR A 20 3.48 -2.10 22.54
C TYR A 20 3.47 -0.85 21.65
N ALA A 21 4.09 0.24 22.13
CA ALA A 21 4.09 1.56 21.50
C ALA A 21 4.64 1.57 20.06
N ASP A 22 5.60 0.69 19.74
CA ASP A 22 6.13 0.49 18.39
C ASP A 22 5.20 -0.33 17.47
N ARG A 23 4.00 -0.65 17.97
CA ARG A 23 2.99 -1.48 17.30
C ARG A 23 3.44 -2.91 17.03
N GLY A 24 4.53 -3.35 17.67
CA GLY A 24 4.93 -4.75 17.71
C GLY A 24 4.05 -5.57 18.65
N ILE A 25 3.93 -6.87 18.38
CA ILE A 25 3.38 -7.84 19.33
C ILE A 25 4.55 -8.47 20.06
N TYR A 26 4.44 -8.46 21.38
CA TYR A 26 5.41 -9.06 22.29
C TYR A 26 4.73 -10.17 23.11
N GLU A 27 5.45 -11.27 23.31
CA GLU A 27 5.04 -12.36 24.18
C GLU A 27 5.91 -12.36 25.45
N CYS A 28 5.27 -12.46 26.59
CA CYS A 28 5.94 -12.58 27.86
C CYS A 28 6.58 -13.98 27.98
N ILE A 29 7.89 -14.05 28.11
CA ILE A 29 8.66 -15.29 28.26
C ILE A 29 9.07 -15.58 29.72
N LEU A 30 9.03 -14.55 30.55
CA LEU A 30 9.26 -14.66 31.99
C LEU A 30 8.28 -13.74 32.70
N GLY A 31 7.48 -14.32 33.62
CA GLY A 31 6.44 -13.56 34.34
C GLY A 31 6.99 -12.29 34.98
N THR A 32 6.31 -11.17 34.76
CA THR A 32 6.82 -9.87 35.14
C THR A 32 5.74 -8.88 35.52
N THR A 33 6.12 -7.92 36.37
CA THR A 33 5.31 -6.75 36.70
C THR A 33 6.19 -5.50 36.58
N GLY A 34 5.78 -4.55 35.74
CA GLY A 34 6.50 -3.27 35.61
C GLY A 34 7.65 -3.27 34.59
N ASN A 35 8.01 -4.39 33.98
CA ASN A 35 9.04 -4.43 32.94
C ASN A 35 8.43 -4.22 31.55
N TYR A 36 9.05 -3.33 30.77
CA TYR A 36 8.59 -2.96 29.43
C TYR A 36 8.84 -4.08 28.41
N PRO A 37 7.99 -4.20 27.34
CA PRO A 37 8.18 -5.16 26.27
C PRO A 37 9.51 -5.05 25.49
N THR A 38 10.23 -3.96 25.66
CA THR A 38 11.60 -3.78 25.11
C THR A 38 12.68 -4.52 25.89
N ASP A 39 12.37 -5.01 27.08
CA ASP A 39 13.30 -5.79 27.90
C ASP A 39 13.29 -7.26 27.44
N THR A 40 14.34 -7.65 26.74
CA THR A 40 14.49 -8.99 26.15
C THR A 40 14.65 -10.14 27.16
N ILE A 41 14.83 -9.83 28.46
CA ILE A 41 14.85 -10.83 29.51
C ILE A 41 13.44 -11.37 29.77
N TYR A 42 12.44 -10.50 29.70
CA TYR A 42 11.05 -10.82 30.03
C TYR A 42 10.16 -10.98 28.79
N TRP A 43 10.57 -10.43 27.66
CA TRP A 43 9.73 -10.35 26.48
C TRP A 43 10.47 -10.73 25.20
N ILE A 44 9.76 -11.40 24.30
CA ILE A 44 10.21 -11.65 22.94
C ILE A 44 9.26 -10.97 21.95
N LYS A 45 9.83 -10.30 20.98
CA LYS A 45 9.04 -9.70 19.90
C LYS A 45 8.66 -10.75 18.87
N ILE A 46 7.35 -10.95 18.66
CA ILE A 46 6.81 -11.95 17.72
C ILE A 46 6.53 -11.32 16.35
N LEU A 47 6.01 -10.11 16.35
CA LEU A 47 5.57 -9.45 15.11
C LEU A 47 5.87 -7.97 15.18
N ASP A 48 6.41 -7.47 14.08
CA ASP A 48 6.54 -6.03 13.84
C ASP A 48 5.24 -5.47 13.27
N ASN A 49 4.91 -4.24 13.65
CA ASN A 49 3.85 -3.45 13.05
C ASN A 49 2.48 -4.16 12.89
N PHE A 50 1.88 -4.54 14.01
CA PHE A 50 0.55 -5.15 14.02
C PHE A 50 -0.54 -4.17 13.57
N VAL A 51 -1.34 -4.59 12.57
CA VAL A 51 -2.54 -3.90 12.11
C VAL A 51 -3.76 -4.77 12.44
N GLY A 52 -4.49 -4.39 13.47
CA GLY A 52 -5.65 -5.13 13.96
C GLY A 52 -6.87 -5.04 13.02
N LEU A 53 -7.86 -5.91 13.22
CA LEU A 53 -9.08 -5.95 12.40
C LEU A 53 -9.82 -4.61 12.41
N ASN A 54 -10.00 -3.99 13.57
CA ASN A 54 -10.69 -2.71 13.70
C ASN A 54 -9.97 -1.57 12.95
N GLU A 55 -8.65 -1.62 12.88
CA GLU A 55 -7.86 -0.67 12.09
C GLU A 55 -8.04 -0.94 10.60
N ARG A 56 -7.98 -2.20 10.18
CA ARG A 56 -8.16 -2.60 8.77
C ARG A 56 -9.51 -2.19 8.20
N MET A 57 -10.57 -2.26 9.00
CA MET A 57 -11.93 -1.87 8.59
C MET A 57 -12.08 -0.37 8.30
N LYS A 58 -11.15 0.47 8.75
CA LYS A 58 -11.15 1.90 8.49
C LYS A 58 -10.57 2.27 7.13
N TYR A 59 -9.86 1.34 6.51
CA TYR A 59 -9.20 1.58 5.23
C TYR A 59 -10.13 1.23 4.08
N THR A 60 -10.16 2.09 3.09
CA THR A 60 -10.94 1.95 1.87
C THR A 60 -10.06 2.19 0.65
N SER A 61 -10.61 2.01 -0.54
CA SER A 61 -9.95 2.33 -1.81
C SER A 61 -9.87 3.83 -2.13
N GLN A 62 -10.40 4.70 -1.26
CA GLN A 62 -10.22 6.14 -1.41
C GLN A 62 -8.75 6.50 -1.26
N ILE A 63 -8.23 7.37 -2.13
CA ILE A 63 -6.80 7.70 -2.21
C ILE A 63 -6.21 8.05 -0.84
N ILE A 64 -6.85 8.96 -0.10
CA ILE A 64 -6.35 9.44 1.20
C ILE A 64 -6.22 8.29 2.21
N THR A 65 -7.24 7.45 2.34
CA THR A 65 -7.23 6.32 3.27
C THR A 65 -6.29 5.21 2.81
N PHE A 66 -6.15 5.05 1.51
CA PHE A 66 -5.24 4.09 0.91
C PHE A 66 -3.77 4.50 1.06
N GLU A 67 -3.43 5.76 0.84
CA GLU A 67 -2.10 6.31 1.13
C GLU A 67 -1.74 6.16 2.62
N TYR A 68 -2.69 6.51 3.49
CA TYR A 68 -2.50 6.35 4.93
C TYR A 68 -2.24 4.87 5.30
N LEU A 69 -2.97 3.93 4.72
CA LEU A 69 -2.77 2.49 4.92
C LEU A 69 -1.37 2.05 4.52
N LEU A 70 -0.92 2.42 3.30
CA LEU A 70 0.41 2.05 2.81
C LEU A 70 1.50 2.63 3.71
N ASN A 71 1.41 3.91 4.05
CA ASN A 71 2.37 4.55 4.94
C ASN A 71 2.35 3.94 6.34
N ARG A 72 1.18 3.59 6.84
CA ARG A 72 1.02 2.91 8.13
C ARG A 72 1.62 1.50 8.11
N TRP A 73 1.48 0.78 7.01
CA TRP A 73 2.02 -0.57 6.89
C TRP A 73 3.54 -0.59 6.82
N PHE A 74 4.12 0.34 6.03
CA PHE A 74 5.56 0.45 5.85
C PHE A 74 6.26 1.39 6.86
N PHE A 75 5.58 1.76 7.93
CA PHE A 75 6.06 2.70 8.95
C PHE A 75 7.42 2.32 9.57
N ASN A 76 7.68 1.05 9.76
CA ASN A 76 8.88 0.58 10.47
C ASN A 76 10.19 0.70 9.68
N TYR A 77 10.12 1.09 8.42
CA TYR A 77 11.34 1.29 7.62
C TYR A 77 12.04 2.64 7.89
N GLY A 78 11.49 3.47 8.78
CA GLY A 78 12.15 4.70 9.26
C GLY A 78 12.35 5.79 8.21
N VAL A 79 11.62 5.70 7.10
CA VAL A 79 11.74 6.66 6.00
C VAL A 79 10.87 7.88 6.25
N ALA A 80 11.47 9.07 6.20
CA ALA A 80 10.76 10.33 6.43
C ALA A 80 9.78 10.68 5.29
N THR A 81 10.10 10.27 4.07
CA THR A 81 9.27 10.51 2.88
C THR A 81 8.16 9.48 2.80
N GLN A 82 6.94 9.93 2.47
CA GLN A 82 5.77 9.07 2.46
C GLN A 82 5.45 8.54 1.06
N ILE A 83 4.85 7.35 1.00
CA ILE A 83 4.21 6.81 -0.20
C ILE A 83 3.02 7.72 -0.54
N TYR A 84 2.86 8.07 -1.80
CA TYR A 84 1.69 8.77 -2.28
C TYR A 84 1.10 8.11 -3.53
N VAL A 85 -0.17 8.39 -3.80
CA VAL A 85 -0.93 7.84 -4.92
C VAL A 85 -1.40 8.97 -5.82
N GLN A 86 -1.11 8.86 -7.09
CA GLN A 86 -1.53 9.83 -8.09
C GLN A 86 -2.45 9.17 -9.12
N ASN A 87 -3.61 9.78 -9.35
CA ASN A 87 -4.46 9.38 -10.46
C ASN A 87 -3.76 9.67 -11.78
N ASN A 88 -3.77 8.70 -12.66
CA ASN A 88 -3.28 8.92 -14.00
C ASN A 88 -4.33 9.69 -14.80
N PRO A 89 -3.91 10.60 -15.68
CA PRO A 89 -4.84 11.32 -16.53
C PRO A 89 -5.62 10.32 -17.40
N ILE A 90 -6.91 10.56 -17.55
CA ILE A 90 -7.74 9.81 -18.50
C ILE A 90 -7.11 9.94 -19.88
N ILE A 91 -6.90 8.80 -20.51
CA ILE A 91 -6.28 8.78 -21.84
C ILE A 91 -7.20 9.50 -22.80
N GLN A 92 -6.69 10.57 -23.37
CA GLN A 92 -7.46 11.43 -24.27
C GLN A 92 -7.72 10.80 -25.65
N ASN A 93 -7.15 9.65 -25.94
CA ASN A 93 -7.16 9.02 -27.27
C ASN A 93 -8.00 7.73 -27.31
N VAL A 94 -9.15 7.72 -26.64
CA VAL A 94 -10.09 6.60 -26.70
C VAL A 94 -11.09 6.88 -27.83
N PHE A 95 -11.23 5.90 -28.74
CA PHE A 95 -12.29 5.92 -29.72
C PHE A 95 -13.66 5.75 -29.02
N VAL A 96 -14.52 6.73 -29.18
CA VAL A 96 -15.90 6.71 -28.67
C VAL A 96 -16.86 6.65 -29.83
N MET A 97 -17.56 5.52 -29.98
CA MET A 97 -18.60 5.39 -31.01
C MET A 97 -19.80 6.30 -30.69
N GLY A 98 -20.27 7.01 -31.69
CA GLY A 98 -21.48 7.85 -31.59
C GLY A 98 -21.27 9.23 -31.01
N GLN A 99 -20.05 9.66 -30.75
CA GLN A 99 -19.79 11.02 -30.34
C GLN A 99 -19.59 11.95 -31.55
N THR A 100 -20.28 13.06 -31.55
CA THR A 100 -20.11 14.13 -32.57
C THR A 100 -19.12 15.17 -32.05
N GLY A 101 -18.37 15.78 -32.94
CA GLY A 101 -17.42 16.83 -32.63
C GLY A 101 -15.95 16.40 -32.76
N LEU A 102 -15.08 16.95 -31.95
CA LEU A 102 -13.64 16.77 -32.08
C LEU A 102 -13.15 15.31 -32.09
N TYR A 103 -13.92 14.40 -31.53
CA TYR A 103 -13.57 12.96 -31.43
C TYR A 103 -14.12 12.13 -32.58
N SER A 104 -15.15 12.57 -33.28
CA SER A 104 -15.71 11.88 -34.45
C SER A 104 -14.78 11.90 -35.66
N SER A 105 -13.94 12.88 -35.74
CA SER A 105 -12.92 13.01 -36.78
C SER A 105 -11.67 12.18 -36.49
N ALA A 106 -11.58 11.55 -35.33
CA ALA A 106 -10.44 10.72 -34.98
C ALA A 106 -10.37 9.41 -35.77
N MET A 107 -11.45 9.00 -36.42
CA MET A 107 -11.42 7.92 -37.42
C MET A 107 -10.94 8.40 -38.80
N ALA A 108 -11.14 9.63 -39.13
CA ALA A 108 -10.63 10.20 -40.35
C ALA A 108 -9.20 10.67 -40.10
N VAL A 109 -8.32 9.92 -40.61
CA VAL A 109 -6.91 10.17 -40.70
C VAL A 109 -6.58 11.66 -40.68
N ASN A 110 -5.74 12.03 -39.70
CA ASN A 110 -4.92 13.19 -39.84
C ASN A 110 -5.47 14.54 -39.42
N SER A 111 -5.57 14.66 -38.17
CA SER A 111 -5.52 15.98 -37.55
C SER A 111 -4.48 15.98 -36.46
N ILE A 112 -4.43 17.03 -35.70
CA ILE A 112 -3.69 17.13 -34.44
C ILE A 112 -3.92 15.94 -33.48
N TYR A 113 -4.87 15.04 -33.79
CA TYR A 113 -5.19 13.81 -33.07
C TYR A 113 -4.69 12.53 -33.80
N SER A 114 -3.61 12.64 -34.53
CA SER A 114 -3.01 11.53 -35.32
C SER A 114 -2.68 10.27 -34.54
N THR A 115 -2.84 10.29 -33.23
CA THR A 115 -2.63 9.14 -32.33
C THR A 115 -3.91 8.43 -31.91
N SER A 116 -5.08 8.87 -32.41
CA SER A 116 -6.38 8.29 -32.06
C SER A 116 -6.79 7.23 -33.08
N TYR A 117 -6.17 6.09 -33.05
CA TYR A 117 -6.58 4.95 -33.90
C TYR A 117 -7.18 3.85 -33.06
N MET A 118 -7.90 2.95 -33.76
CA MET A 118 -8.22 1.67 -33.17
C MET A 118 -6.91 0.90 -32.95
N ASN A 119 -6.45 0.89 -31.73
CA ASN A 119 -5.31 0.08 -31.38
C ASN A 119 -5.68 -1.41 -31.49
N THR A 120 -4.81 -2.20 -32.08
CA THR A 120 -4.89 -3.65 -31.94
C THR A 120 -4.66 -4.04 -30.50
N VAL A 121 -5.13 -5.21 -30.10
CA VAL A 121 -4.92 -5.73 -28.73
C VAL A 121 -3.43 -5.69 -28.33
N ALA A 122 -2.54 -5.89 -29.30
CA ALA A 122 -1.09 -5.82 -29.09
C ALA A 122 -0.55 -4.40 -28.86
N SER A 123 -1.25 -3.38 -29.31
CA SER A 123 -0.86 -1.96 -29.18
C SER A 123 -1.64 -1.23 -28.11
N PHE A 124 -2.54 -1.91 -27.39
CA PHE A 124 -3.14 -1.34 -26.18
C PHE A 124 -2.04 -1.21 -25.13
N PRO A 125 -1.58 0.01 -24.82
CA PRO A 125 -0.67 0.18 -23.71
C PRO A 125 -1.41 -0.30 -22.45
N THR A 126 -0.67 -0.86 -21.50
CA THR A 126 -1.23 -1.21 -20.21
C THR A 126 -1.63 0.09 -19.51
N PHE A 127 -2.92 0.37 -19.49
CA PHE A 127 -3.43 1.59 -18.88
C PHE A 127 -3.54 1.37 -17.37
N TYR A 128 -2.90 2.25 -16.65
CA TYR A 128 -3.02 2.30 -15.20
C TYR A 128 -3.97 3.43 -14.82
N ASN A 129 -4.95 3.11 -13.97
CA ASN A 129 -5.88 4.09 -13.45
C ASN A 129 -5.17 5.07 -12.49
N PHE A 130 -4.19 4.57 -11.75
CA PHE A 130 -3.37 5.37 -10.85
C PHE A 130 -1.96 4.78 -10.72
N THR A 131 -1.06 5.56 -10.14
CA THR A 131 0.31 5.15 -9.85
C THR A 131 0.59 5.35 -8.37
N ILE A 132 1.18 4.33 -7.75
CA ILE A 132 1.70 4.37 -6.37
C ILE A 132 3.17 4.76 -6.47
N TYR A 133 3.51 5.88 -5.90
CA TYR A 133 4.88 6.36 -5.83
C TYR A 133 5.50 6.01 -4.47
N VAL A 134 6.62 5.29 -4.52
CA VAL A 134 7.31 4.78 -3.35
C VAL A 134 8.65 5.49 -3.18
N PRO A 135 8.95 6.06 -2.02
CA PRO A 135 10.25 6.69 -1.77
C PRO A 135 11.41 5.75 -2.08
N SER A 136 12.43 6.24 -2.81
CA SER A 136 13.60 5.44 -3.19
C SER A 136 14.31 4.84 -1.96
N ALA A 137 14.34 5.55 -0.84
CA ALA A 137 14.89 5.04 0.41
C ALA A 137 14.12 3.81 0.95
N LEU A 138 12.78 3.80 0.85
CA LEU A 138 11.96 2.65 1.19
C LEU A 138 12.10 1.54 0.14
N TRP A 139 12.15 1.93 -1.16
CA TRP A 139 12.19 1.00 -2.28
C TRP A 139 13.31 -0.02 -2.20
N VAL A 140 14.52 0.40 -1.77
CA VAL A 140 15.67 -0.51 -1.63
C VAL A 140 15.49 -1.56 -0.54
N HIS A 141 14.69 -1.26 0.49
CA HIS A 141 14.41 -2.20 1.59
C HIS A 141 13.36 -3.26 1.24
N LEU A 142 12.58 -3.08 0.18
CA LEU A 142 11.47 -3.97 -0.17
C LEU A 142 11.91 -5.24 -0.93
N GLY A 143 13.15 -5.31 -1.36
CA GLY A 143 13.69 -6.48 -2.06
C GLY A 143 14.95 -6.17 -2.86
N SER A 144 15.59 -7.20 -3.40
CA SER A 144 16.83 -7.06 -4.18
C SER A 144 16.57 -6.71 -5.65
N THR A 145 15.41 -7.10 -6.20
CA THR A 145 15.04 -6.82 -7.59
C THR A 145 13.79 -5.97 -7.68
N THR A 146 13.61 -5.22 -8.78
CA THR A 146 12.40 -4.42 -9.03
C THR A 146 11.13 -5.25 -8.89
N SER A 147 11.10 -6.45 -9.45
CA SER A 147 9.94 -7.35 -9.37
C SER A 147 9.59 -7.75 -7.92
N GLN A 148 10.60 -8.00 -7.08
CA GLN A 148 10.36 -8.31 -5.66
C GLN A 148 9.81 -7.11 -4.92
N ARG A 149 10.35 -5.91 -5.18
CA ARG A 149 9.91 -4.65 -4.58
C ARG A 149 8.47 -4.34 -4.91
N GLU A 150 8.10 -4.45 -6.20
CA GLU A 150 6.71 -4.29 -6.63
C GLU A 150 5.80 -5.31 -5.97
N LYS A 151 6.18 -6.60 -5.93
CA LYS A 151 5.39 -7.65 -5.26
C LYS A 151 5.15 -7.33 -3.79
N SER A 152 6.13 -6.76 -3.10
CA SER A 152 6.00 -6.38 -1.70
C SER A 152 4.94 -5.30 -1.50
N ILE A 153 4.87 -4.29 -2.37
CA ILE A 153 3.81 -3.27 -2.34
C ILE A 153 2.46 -3.87 -2.74
N ARG A 154 2.41 -4.62 -3.86
CA ARG A 154 1.17 -5.22 -4.38
C ARG A 154 0.53 -6.18 -3.40
N ALA A 155 1.32 -6.95 -2.64
CA ALA A 155 0.81 -7.88 -1.62
C ALA A 155 -0.13 -7.22 -0.59
N TYR A 156 0.03 -5.92 -0.35
CA TYR A 156 -0.84 -5.14 0.51
C TYR A 156 -1.86 -4.32 -0.26
N ALA A 157 -1.44 -3.66 -1.32
CA ALA A 157 -2.29 -2.82 -2.14
C ALA A 157 -3.49 -3.60 -2.71
N ASP A 158 -3.28 -4.79 -3.25
CA ASP A 158 -4.31 -5.62 -3.89
C ASP A 158 -5.47 -5.99 -2.96
N LYS A 159 -5.26 -5.92 -1.66
CA LYS A 159 -6.33 -6.20 -0.67
C LYS A 159 -7.36 -5.08 -0.56
N PHE A 160 -7.04 -3.88 -1.05
CA PHE A 160 -7.83 -2.66 -0.86
C PHE A 160 -8.19 -1.99 -2.18
N VAL A 161 -7.48 -2.32 -3.26
CA VAL A 161 -7.80 -1.80 -4.59
C VAL A 161 -9.08 -2.46 -5.10
N LEU A 162 -9.99 -1.65 -5.64
CA LEU A 162 -11.24 -2.15 -6.24
C LEU A 162 -10.94 -3.02 -7.45
N ALA A 163 -11.72 -4.08 -7.59
CA ALA A 163 -11.65 -4.97 -8.75
C ALA A 163 -11.83 -4.19 -10.06
N GLY A 164 -10.97 -4.47 -11.04
CA GLY A 164 -11.01 -3.81 -12.35
C GLY A 164 -10.16 -2.54 -12.46
N LEU A 165 -9.56 -2.05 -11.37
CA LEU A 165 -8.60 -0.97 -11.43
C LEU A 165 -7.18 -1.52 -11.60
N ASN A 166 -6.48 -1.01 -12.60
CA ASN A 166 -5.07 -1.29 -12.82
C ASN A 166 -4.21 -0.15 -12.25
N TYR A 167 -3.08 -0.49 -11.68
CA TYR A 167 -2.17 0.51 -11.14
C TYR A 167 -0.72 0.15 -11.39
N ASN A 168 0.11 1.17 -11.42
CA ASN A 168 1.55 1.06 -11.51
C ASN A 168 2.20 1.33 -10.16
N VAL A 169 3.41 0.84 -9.95
CA VAL A 169 4.23 1.10 -8.76
C VAL A 169 5.59 1.58 -9.21
N LEU A 170 5.96 2.79 -8.84
CA LEU A 170 7.21 3.44 -9.26
C LEU A 170 7.97 3.99 -8.05
N PRO A 171 9.30 3.92 -8.05
CA PRO A 171 10.13 4.67 -7.11
C PRO A 171 10.20 6.14 -7.49
N PHE A 172 10.45 7.02 -6.51
CA PHE A 172 10.72 8.45 -6.72
C PHE A 172 11.82 8.95 -5.77
#